data_8ad062bacddfba604281d07baeb6adcf
#
_entry.id   8ad062bacddfba604281d07baeb6adcf
#
_cell.length_a   1.000
_cell.length_b   1.000
_cell.length_c   1.000
_cell.angle_alpha   90.00
_cell.angle_beta   90.00
_cell.angle_gamma   90.00
#
_symmetry.space_group_name_H-M   'P 1'
#
loop_
_entity.id
_entity.type
_entity.pdbx_description
1 polymer ?
#
loop_
_entity_poly.entity_id
_entity_poly.type
_entity_poly.pdbx_seq_one_letter_code
_entity_poly.pdbx_strand_id
1 'polypeptide(L)'
;MQVIGAGLPRTGTLTQKLALELLGVGPCLHPRTVPESDELLRRARSGGNATAHDWTEGLAGWNAALGWVGARYYRELIDVWPSSLVLLSVRDPDAWYASYASCLRATRELAMAGGRQLAAAEELALDVLMMPHRPLWSDILDGSCERRDEALGRYQRHNEEVLRTVPAGRLLRFDVEEGWEPLCAFLGVAVPDLAFPHLNDGAELQARLGPNVRRSGASPLVGPATPHISRLTHADPARSFSQSEVLDALGMTADPFAQRIFASCGVKRRHLTALEDHAGQNLQGRTAASEDHLFELAVRAVDKLDVDPRDLDVVVSASLYSLGGPTLAHRLIEHYEMNPATDKYHIVGVGCASAVPLVRLVERTLHDREGSRGLIVAAESMSGLLSQSAPEDPRAKVVGSAIFGDGCAAAILEHGAQAPGPAVAASTVHQLAGTLDVVHMALADDDSHLYLARELPDLAAAGLAQLVDDFLEPLGLTRYAIDHWLIHPGGRRILLTVQEALGLPDDELAISYDVLADHGNVGTPSIFYVLEETMLRRAPASGDRGLMITIGPGITVGLMLLVF
;
A
#
# COMPACT_ATOMS: atom_id res chain seq x y z
N MET A 1 31.45 -10.20 3.10
CA MET A 1 31.27 -8.74 3.26
C MET A 1 32.16 -8.00 2.27
N GLN A 2 31.57 -7.22 1.35
CA GLN A 2 32.31 -6.43 0.37
C GLN A 2 32.46 -4.97 0.81
N VAL A 3 31.45 -4.39 1.43
CA VAL A 3 31.40 -2.98 1.82
C VAL A 3 30.97 -2.81 3.26
N ILE A 4 31.67 -1.94 3.98
CA ILE A 4 31.34 -1.49 5.34
C ILE A 4 31.11 0.01 5.32
N GLY A 5 29.88 0.45 5.66
CA GLY A 5 29.51 1.87 5.75
C GLY A 5 29.80 2.44 7.12
N ALA A 6 30.90 3.15 7.24
CA ALA A 6 31.38 3.74 8.51
C ALA A 6 30.80 5.14 8.81
N GLY A 7 29.98 5.71 7.90
CA GLY A 7 29.37 7.01 8.12
C GLY A 7 28.29 7.00 9.19
N LEU A 8 28.21 8.09 9.96
CA LEU A 8 27.21 8.25 11.01
C LEU A 8 25.78 8.30 10.42
N PRO A 9 24.76 7.89 11.16
CA PRO A 9 23.38 8.13 10.78
C PRO A 9 23.11 9.59 10.38
N ARG A 10 22.19 9.82 9.45
CA ARG A 10 21.83 11.11 8.86
C ARG A 10 22.82 11.66 7.82
N THR A 11 23.76 10.84 7.34
CA THR A 11 24.65 11.16 6.21
C THR A 11 24.23 10.47 4.89
N GLY A 12 22.96 10.09 4.75
CA GLY A 12 22.47 9.43 3.54
C GLY A 12 22.73 7.91 3.47
N THR A 13 22.84 7.22 4.61
CA THR A 13 23.14 5.77 4.67
C THR A 13 22.11 4.90 3.98
N LEU A 14 20.82 5.32 3.95
CA LEU A 14 19.77 4.61 3.22
C LEU A 14 19.89 4.81 1.70
N THR A 15 20.24 6.02 1.25
CA THR A 15 20.59 6.30 -0.15
C THR A 15 21.74 5.42 -0.62
N GLN A 16 22.78 5.28 0.21
CA GLN A 16 23.92 4.40 -0.08
C GLN A 16 23.53 2.94 -0.17
N LYS A 17 22.65 2.46 0.73
CA LYS A 17 22.10 1.11 0.64
C LYS A 17 21.52 0.86 -0.74
N LEU A 18 20.63 1.72 -1.18
CA LEU A 18 20.00 1.58 -2.49
C LEU A 18 21.02 1.68 -3.63
N ALA A 19 21.92 2.64 -3.58
CA ALA A 19 22.96 2.80 -4.60
C ALA A 19 23.83 1.53 -4.72
N LEU A 20 24.26 0.95 -3.61
CA LEU A 20 25.03 -0.29 -3.61
C LEU A 20 24.23 -1.48 -4.16
N GLU A 21 22.95 -1.59 -3.82
CA GLU A 21 22.09 -2.66 -4.33
C GLU A 21 21.84 -2.51 -5.83
N LEU A 22 21.67 -1.29 -6.35
CA LEU A 22 21.58 -1.01 -7.79
C LEU A 22 22.89 -1.36 -8.55
N LEU A 23 24.03 -1.25 -7.89
CA LEU A 23 25.34 -1.65 -8.42
C LEU A 23 25.63 -3.15 -8.27
N GLY A 24 24.69 -3.95 -7.75
CA GLY A 24 24.84 -5.39 -7.57
C GLY A 24 25.67 -5.81 -6.35
N VAL A 25 25.97 -4.88 -5.43
CA VAL A 25 26.68 -5.16 -4.17
C VAL A 25 25.75 -5.70 -3.07
N GLY A 26 24.45 -5.81 -3.33
CA GLY A 26 23.47 -6.35 -2.37
C GLY A 26 23.58 -7.86 -2.09
N PRO A 27 22.90 -8.36 -1.05
CA PRO A 27 22.05 -7.58 -0.14
C PRO A 27 22.84 -6.73 0.85
N CYS A 28 22.29 -5.54 1.17
CA CYS A 28 22.90 -4.60 2.10
C CYS A 28 22.14 -4.57 3.44
N LEU A 29 22.81 -4.91 4.52
CA LEU A 29 22.27 -4.73 5.87
C LEU A 29 22.15 -3.24 6.17
N HIS A 30 20.95 -2.81 6.54
CA HIS A 30 20.72 -1.50 7.15
C HIS A 30 19.74 -1.68 8.32
N PRO A 31 19.96 -1.10 9.51
CA PRO A 31 19.14 -1.37 10.70
C PRO A 31 17.64 -1.08 10.56
N ARG A 32 17.27 -0.19 9.65
CA ARG A 32 15.86 0.10 9.31
C ARG A 32 15.20 -0.93 8.37
N THR A 33 15.94 -1.92 7.91
CA THR A 33 15.46 -2.92 6.95
C THR A 33 15.66 -4.36 7.43
N VAL A 34 16.00 -4.53 8.72
CA VAL A 34 16.22 -5.84 9.35
C VAL A 34 15.26 -6.00 10.52
N PRO A 35 14.58 -7.15 10.66
CA PRO A 35 13.65 -7.40 11.75
C PRO A 35 14.32 -7.24 13.13
N GLU A 36 13.58 -6.71 14.12
CA GLU A 36 14.04 -6.59 15.53
C GLU A 36 14.38 -7.95 16.17
N SER A 37 13.90 -9.05 15.60
CA SER A 37 14.16 -10.42 16.03
C SER A 37 15.58 -10.91 15.72
N ASP A 38 16.40 -10.15 14.97
CA ASP A 38 17.77 -10.53 14.68
C ASP A 38 18.61 -10.56 15.97
N GLU A 39 19.03 -11.76 16.36
CA GLU A 39 19.77 -12.01 17.61
C GLU A 39 21.10 -11.26 17.66
N LEU A 40 21.81 -11.18 16.53
CA LEU A 40 23.10 -10.48 16.47
C LEU A 40 22.90 -8.98 16.69
N LEU A 41 21.93 -8.37 16.03
CA LEU A 41 21.62 -6.95 16.18
C LEU A 41 21.13 -6.64 17.61
N ARG A 42 20.34 -7.53 18.20
CA ARG A 42 19.89 -7.39 19.58
C ARG A 42 21.06 -7.45 20.57
N ARG A 43 22.01 -8.38 20.39
CA ARG A 43 23.24 -8.45 21.19
C ARG A 43 24.13 -7.23 21.00
N ALA A 44 24.29 -6.77 19.76
CA ALA A 44 25.04 -5.55 19.46
C ALA A 44 24.40 -4.31 20.10
N ARG A 45 23.06 -4.21 20.08
CA ARG A 45 22.31 -3.14 20.77
C ARG A 45 22.54 -3.14 22.29
N SER A 46 22.59 -4.30 22.94
CA SER A 46 22.81 -4.41 24.39
C SER A 46 24.25 -4.11 24.82
N GLY A 47 25.17 -3.81 23.90
CA GLY A 47 26.58 -3.51 24.19
C GLY A 47 27.41 -4.76 24.49
N GLY A 48 26.91 -5.95 24.13
CA GLY A 48 27.67 -7.20 24.23
C GLY A 48 28.86 -7.19 23.27
N ASN A 49 30.01 -7.71 23.70
CA ASN A 49 31.17 -7.91 22.83
C ASN A 49 30.87 -9.09 21.90
N ALA A 50 30.52 -8.79 20.64
CA ALA A 50 30.40 -9.81 19.60
C ALA A 50 31.80 -10.27 19.19
N THR A 51 32.00 -11.59 19.11
CA THR A 51 33.27 -12.18 18.64
C THR A 51 33.32 -12.17 17.10
N ALA A 52 34.49 -12.42 16.52
CA ALA A 52 34.63 -12.58 15.06
C ALA A 52 33.71 -13.69 14.52
N HIS A 53 33.47 -14.75 15.29
CA HIS A 53 32.54 -15.82 14.94
C HIS A 53 31.10 -15.33 14.92
N ASP A 54 30.64 -14.57 15.92
CA ASP A 54 29.30 -13.99 15.99
C ASP A 54 29.02 -13.10 14.77
N TRP A 55 30.00 -12.25 14.38
CA TRP A 55 29.87 -11.41 13.18
C TRP A 55 29.80 -12.23 11.89
N THR A 56 30.64 -13.26 11.75
CA THR A 56 30.67 -14.10 10.54
C THR A 56 29.38 -14.87 10.38
N GLU A 57 28.81 -15.41 11.46
CA GLU A 57 27.57 -16.17 11.44
C GLU A 57 26.35 -15.24 11.25
N GLY A 58 26.26 -14.17 12.04
CA GLY A 58 25.10 -13.28 12.03
C GLY A 58 25.02 -12.38 10.79
N LEU A 59 26.15 -12.14 10.11
CA LEU A 59 26.16 -11.38 8.85
C LEU A 59 26.38 -12.30 7.63
N ALA A 60 26.17 -13.61 7.78
CA ALA A 60 26.20 -14.54 6.66
C ALA A 60 25.11 -14.18 5.61
N GLY A 61 25.53 -14.07 4.35
CA GLY A 61 24.64 -13.68 3.25
C GLY A 61 24.51 -12.17 2.99
N TRP A 62 25.02 -11.31 3.88
CA TRP A 62 25.07 -9.88 3.64
C TRP A 62 26.37 -9.45 2.95
N ASN A 63 26.27 -8.67 1.88
CA ASN A 63 27.42 -8.17 1.13
C ASN A 63 27.88 -6.77 1.60
N ALA A 64 27.00 -6.01 2.24
CA ALA A 64 27.34 -4.74 2.86
C ALA A 64 26.69 -4.57 4.23
N ALA A 65 27.32 -3.81 5.13
CA ALA A 65 26.76 -3.43 6.43
C ALA A 65 26.83 -1.91 6.59
N LEU A 66 25.67 -1.27 6.71
CA LEU A 66 25.48 0.18 6.71
C LEU A 66 24.77 0.67 7.99
N GLY A 67 24.60 1.98 8.10
CA GLY A 67 23.94 2.61 9.23
C GLY A 67 24.74 2.47 10.53
N TRP A 68 24.05 2.44 11.68
CA TRP A 68 24.74 2.42 12.97
C TRP A 68 25.61 1.16 13.18
N VAL A 69 25.28 0.03 12.56
CA VAL A 69 26.09 -1.21 12.65
C VAL A 69 27.47 -0.96 12.06
N GLY A 70 27.51 -0.48 10.82
CA GLY A 70 28.78 -0.13 10.19
C GLY A 70 29.49 1.00 10.91
N ALA A 71 28.82 2.08 11.24
CA ALA A 71 29.41 3.23 11.91
C ALA A 71 30.03 2.89 13.28
N ARG A 72 29.38 2.01 14.04
CA ARG A 72 29.82 1.63 15.40
C ARG A 72 30.90 0.56 15.40
N TYR A 73 30.75 -0.44 14.54
CA TYR A 73 31.57 -1.66 14.59
C TYR A 73 32.52 -1.80 13.38
N TYR A 74 32.78 -0.71 12.63
CA TYR A 74 33.62 -0.77 11.43
C TYR A 74 35.01 -1.36 11.70
N ARG A 75 35.59 -1.19 12.90
CA ARG A 75 36.89 -1.73 13.27
C ARG A 75 36.85 -3.25 13.38
N GLU A 76 35.90 -3.76 14.15
CA GLU A 76 35.68 -5.19 14.31
C GLU A 76 35.32 -5.85 12.97
N LEU A 77 34.49 -5.18 12.16
CA LEU A 77 34.11 -5.67 10.84
C LEU A 77 35.29 -5.68 9.85
N ILE A 78 36.18 -4.71 9.91
CA ILE A 78 37.42 -4.70 9.11
C ILE A 78 38.37 -5.83 9.52
N ASP A 79 38.44 -6.15 10.78
CA ASP A 79 39.27 -7.25 11.31
C ASP A 79 38.71 -8.61 10.86
N VAL A 80 37.39 -8.77 10.83
CA VAL A 80 36.71 -9.98 10.34
C VAL A 80 36.79 -10.12 8.82
N TRP A 81 36.66 -9.02 8.09
CA TRP A 81 36.73 -8.99 6.61
C TRP A 81 37.83 -8.03 6.13
N PRO A 82 39.11 -8.44 6.15
CA PRO A 82 40.24 -7.56 5.84
C PRO A 82 40.28 -7.05 4.40
N SER A 83 39.54 -7.66 3.48
CA SER A 83 39.42 -7.23 2.08
C SER A 83 38.28 -6.26 1.80
N SER A 84 37.41 -5.98 2.78
CA SER A 84 36.25 -5.11 2.58
C SER A 84 36.65 -3.66 2.28
N LEU A 85 35.91 -3.02 1.40
CA LEU A 85 35.97 -1.58 1.16
C LEU A 85 35.18 -0.85 2.24
N VAL A 86 35.59 0.36 2.58
CA VAL A 86 34.94 1.17 3.61
C VAL A 86 34.40 2.46 3.00
N LEU A 87 33.11 2.72 3.19
CA LEU A 87 32.47 3.98 2.81
C LEU A 87 32.27 4.85 4.06
N LEU A 88 32.95 5.99 4.11
CA LEU A 88 32.68 7.03 5.09
C LEU A 88 31.75 8.06 4.48
N SER A 89 30.44 7.89 4.67
CA SER A 89 29.52 8.92 4.26
C SER A 89 29.64 10.16 5.12
N VAL A 90 29.72 11.31 4.45
CA VAL A 90 29.81 12.63 5.10
C VAL A 90 28.71 13.53 4.55
N ARG A 91 28.47 14.59 5.28
CA ARG A 91 27.56 15.68 4.90
C ARG A 91 28.10 16.99 5.46
N ASP A 92 27.70 18.12 4.90
CA ASP A 92 27.97 19.41 5.53
C ASP A 92 27.62 19.37 7.03
N PRO A 93 28.50 19.77 7.93
CA PRO A 93 28.28 19.64 9.38
C PRO A 93 27.01 20.34 9.87
N ASP A 94 26.66 21.50 9.33
CA ASP A 94 25.46 22.24 9.74
C ASP A 94 24.19 21.56 9.24
N ALA A 95 24.20 21.07 7.99
CA ALA A 95 23.12 20.29 7.41
C ALA A 95 22.95 18.93 8.13
N TRP A 96 24.04 18.29 8.52
CA TRP A 96 23.99 17.09 9.35
C TRP A 96 23.36 17.36 10.70
N TYR A 97 23.80 18.43 11.40
CA TYR A 97 23.25 18.80 12.72
C TYR A 97 21.75 19.14 12.63
N ALA A 98 21.33 19.89 11.62
CA ALA A 98 19.93 20.22 11.42
C ALA A 98 19.04 18.95 11.30
N SER A 99 19.50 17.97 10.53
CA SER A 99 18.83 16.67 10.38
C SER A 99 18.87 15.82 11.66
N TYR A 100 20.00 15.84 12.38
CA TYR A 100 20.16 15.16 13.65
C TYR A 100 19.26 15.74 14.75
N ALA A 101 19.27 17.06 14.94
CA ALA A 101 18.43 17.76 15.91
C ALA A 101 16.93 17.60 15.61
N SER A 102 16.54 17.60 14.34
CA SER A 102 15.16 17.30 13.94
C SER A 102 14.74 15.89 14.37
N CYS A 103 15.60 14.89 14.15
CA CYS A 103 15.35 13.51 14.60
C CYS A 103 15.20 13.42 16.12
N LEU A 104 16.07 14.09 16.90
CA LEU A 104 15.98 14.13 18.35
C LEU A 104 14.67 14.75 18.85
N ARG A 105 14.27 15.88 18.27
CA ARG A 105 13.00 16.54 18.63
C ARG A 105 11.81 15.64 18.36
N ALA A 106 11.73 15.05 17.18
CA ALA A 106 10.67 14.10 16.84
C ALA A 106 10.63 12.90 17.79
N THR A 107 11.80 12.32 18.13
CA THR A 107 11.93 11.24 19.11
C THR A 107 11.36 11.66 20.47
N ARG A 108 11.74 12.86 20.95
CA ARG A 108 11.28 13.40 22.24
C ARG A 108 9.76 13.62 22.23
N GLU A 109 9.22 14.23 21.19
CA GLU A 109 7.78 14.49 21.06
C GLU A 109 6.97 13.18 21.09
N LEU A 110 7.40 12.16 20.34
CA LEU A 110 6.78 10.85 20.33
C LEU A 110 6.88 10.15 21.70
N ALA A 111 8.05 10.21 22.34
CA ALA A 111 8.23 9.61 23.65
C ALA A 111 7.37 10.26 24.74
N MET A 112 7.22 11.59 24.69
CA MET A 112 6.39 12.32 25.64
C MET A 112 4.88 12.09 25.42
N ALA A 113 4.45 11.73 24.21
CA ALA A 113 3.08 11.39 23.92
C ALA A 113 2.65 10.03 24.49
N GLY A 114 3.58 9.13 24.80
CA GLY A 114 3.35 7.83 25.45
C GLY A 114 2.59 6.80 24.59
N GLY A 115 2.25 5.66 25.20
CA GLY A 115 1.48 4.60 24.52
C GLY A 115 2.19 3.99 23.31
N ARG A 116 1.48 3.77 22.19
CA ARG A 116 2.07 3.22 20.94
C ARG A 116 3.14 4.12 20.32
N GLN A 117 3.10 5.42 20.60
CA GLN A 117 4.08 6.39 20.12
C GLN A 117 5.45 6.21 20.81
N LEU A 118 5.50 5.56 21.96
CA LEU A 118 6.77 5.24 22.61
C LEU A 118 7.62 4.26 21.79
N ALA A 119 7.01 3.25 21.19
CA ALA A 119 7.72 2.32 20.30
C ALA A 119 8.27 3.01 19.05
N ALA A 120 7.48 3.90 18.42
CA ALA A 120 7.94 4.72 17.30
C ALA A 120 9.08 5.68 17.70
N ALA A 121 9.03 6.23 18.93
CA ALA A 121 10.11 7.04 19.48
C ALA A 121 11.39 6.21 19.69
N GLU A 122 11.28 4.99 20.19
CA GLU A 122 12.39 4.07 20.37
C GLU A 122 13.04 3.68 19.03
N GLU A 123 12.25 3.39 18.02
CA GLU A 123 12.74 3.07 16.68
C GLU A 123 13.46 4.27 16.03
N LEU A 124 12.87 5.46 16.10
CA LEU A 124 13.51 6.68 15.60
C LEU A 124 14.78 7.02 16.38
N ALA A 125 14.80 6.73 17.68
CA ALA A 125 15.94 6.93 18.57
C ALA A 125 17.07 5.94 18.31
N LEU A 126 16.81 4.73 17.79
CA LEU A 126 17.83 3.72 17.57
C LEU A 126 19.01 4.23 16.74
N ASP A 127 18.74 4.96 15.66
CA ASP A 127 19.79 5.56 14.85
C ASP A 127 20.69 6.52 15.64
N VAL A 128 20.14 7.18 16.66
CA VAL A 128 20.83 8.15 17.49
C VAL A 128 21.47 7.49 18.71
N LEU A 129 20.73 6.62 19.40
CA LEU A 129 21.19 5.92 20.59
C LEU A 129 22.30 4.91 20.31
N MET A 130 22.35 4.37 19.08
CA MET A 130 23.36 3.39 18.69
C MET A 130 24.61 4.03 18.05
N MET A 131 24.68 5.36 17.94
CA MET A 131 25.91 6.05 17.52
C MET A 131 27.09 5.72 18.42
N PRO A 132 28.32 5.72 17.88
CA PRO A 132 29.51 5.77 18.72
C PRO A 132 29.41 6.97 19.66
N HIS A 133 29.65 6.78 20.96
CA HIS A 133 29.45 7.82 21.99
C HIS A 133 27.98 8.25 22.17
N ARG A 134 27.09 7.28 22.26
CA ARG A 134 25.64 7.46 22.35
C ARG A 134 25.20 8.42 23.47
N PRO A 135 24.21 9.30 23.20
CA PRO A 135 23.47 9.94 24.27
C PRO A 135 22.65 8.90 25.05
N LEU A 136 22.43 9.14 26.35
CA LEU A 136 21.50 8.34 27.14
C LEU A 136 20.06 8.69 26.74
N TRP A 137 19.14 7.76 26.94
CA TRP A 137 17.71 8.04 26.72
C TRP A 137 17.21 9.23 27.55
N SER A 138 17.72 9.38 28.79
CA SER A 138 17.49 10.56 29.62
C SER A 138 17.92 11.88 28.96
N ASP A 139 19.04 11.87 28.24
CA ASP A 139 19.57 13.06 27.58
C ASP A 139 18.72 13.49 26.38
N ILE A 140 18.05 12.54 25.72
CA ILE A 140 17.07 12.83 24.66
C ILE A 140 15.82 13.47 25.26
N LEU A 141 15.32 12.90 26.37
CA LEU A 141 14.09 13.38 27.02
C LEU A 141 14.25 14.76 27.66
N ASP A 142 15.41 15.06 28.24
CA ASP A 142 15.70 16.36 28.86
C ASP A 142 16.23 17.42 27.86
N GLY A 143 16.52 17.01 26.61
CA GLY A 143 17.04 17.88 25.55
C GLY A 143 18.54 18.21 25.69
N SER A 144 19.27 17.53 26.58
CA SER A 144 20.70 17.80 26.78
C SER A 144 21.58 17.38 25.59
N CYS A 145 21.12 16.41 24.77
CA CYS A 145 21.81 15.99 23.55
C CYS A 145 21.56 16.88 22.33
N GLU A 146 20.75 17.91 22.43
CA GLU A 146 20.51 18.89 21.36
C GLU A 146 21.61 19.98 21.27
N ARG A 147 22.62 19.96 22.16
CA ARG A 147 23.70 20.96 22.15
C ARG A 147 24.57 20.82 20.90
N ARG A 148 24.49 21.86 20.05
CA ARG A 148 25.08 21.88 18.72
C ARG A 148 26.59 21.58 18.71
N ASP A 149 27.35 22.26 19.57
CA ASP A 149 28.81 22.14 19.55
C ASP A 149 29.30 20.76 19.99
N GLU A 150 28.61 20.11 20.92
CA GLU A 150 28.92 18.76 21.34
C GLU A 150 28.59 17.74 20.24
N ALA A 151 27.45 17.89 19.58
CA ALA A 151 27.05 17.01 18.48
C ALA A 151 28.01 17.14 17.29
N LEU A 152 28.34 18.36 16.89
CA LEU A 152 29.30 18.64 15.83
C LEU A 152 30.72 18.11 16.17
N GLY A 153 31.15 18.30 17.42
CA GLY A 153 32.42 17.76 17.90
C GLY A 153 32.46 16.22 17.86
N ARG A 154 31.36 15.52 18.14
CA ARG A 154 31.25 14.05 17.99
C ARG A 154 31.32 13.64 16.53
N TYR A 155 30.58 14.32 15.66
CA TYR A 155 30.56 14.08 14.22
C TYR A 155 31.96 14.20 13.61
N GLN A 156 32.67 15.28 13.92
CA GLN A 156 34.03 15.54 13.42
C GLN A 156 35.02 14.50 13.92
N ARG A 157 35.05 14.22 15.23
CA ARG A 157 35.94 13.21 15.82
C ARG A 157 35.74 11.83 15.23
N HIS A 158 34.49 11.41 14.99
CA HIS A 158 34.20 10.12 14.36
C HIS A 158 34.79 10.06 12.95
N ASN A 159 34.52 11.07 12.12
CA ASN A 159 35.04 11.12 10.75
C ASN A 159 36.57 11.12 10.71
N GLU A 160 37.23 11.92 11.58
CA GLU A 160 38.69 11.93 11.69
C GLU A 160 39.27 10.58 12.14
N GLU A 161 38.56 9.90 13.02
CA GLU A 161 38.99 8.59 13.53
C GLU A 161 38.88 7.52 12.43
N VAL A 162 37.82 7.48 11.65
CA VAL A 162 37.67 6.57 10.49
C VAL A 162 38.79 6.85 9.47
N LEU A 163 39.00 8.12 9.11
CA LEU A 163 40.06 8.53 8.18
C LEU A 163 41.46 8.12 8.63
N ARG A 164 41.71 8.11 9.94
CA ARG A 164 43.00 7.70 10.51
C ARG A 164 43.16 6.18 10.61
N THR A 165 42.07 5.45 10.86
CA THR A 165 42.08 4.02 11.16
C THR A 165 42.04 3.16 9.90
N VAL A 166 41.31 3.57 8.89
CA VAL A 166 41.13 2.78 7.67
C VAL A 166 42.23 3.12 6.65
N PRO A 167 42.93 2.12 6.06
CA PRO A 167 43.92 2.39 5.01
C PRO A 167 43.32 3.14 3.81
N ALA A 168 44.02 4.16 3.33
CA ALA A 168 43.53 5.05 2.26
C ALA A 168 43.10 4.31 0.98
N GLY A 169 43.77 3.20 0.62
CA GLY A 169 43.39 2.39 -0.56
C GLY A 169 42.11 1.59 -0.42
N ARG A 170 41.49 1.58 0.78
CA ARG A 170 40.24 0.86 1.07
C ARG A 170 39.14 1.79 1.56
N LEU A 171 39.36 3.09 1.58
CA LEU A 171 38.46 4.09 2.14
C LEU A 171 38.01 5.07 1.07
N LEU A 172 36.72 5.22 0.91
CA LEU A 172 36.11 6.34 0.19
C LEU A 172 35.41 7.26 1.20
N ARG A 173 35.86 8.52 1.28
CA ARG A 173 35.05 9.59 1.87
C ARG A 173 34.05 10.04 0.81
N PHE A 174 32.75 9.95 1.09
CA PHE A 174 31.70 10.07 0.11
C PHE A 174 30.56 10.95 0.61
N ASP A 175 30.23 11.99 -0.14
CA ASP A 175 28.97 12.71 0.01
C ASP A 175 27.98 12.16 -1.04
N VAL A 176 26.74 11.85 -0.63
CA VAL A 176 25.72 11.34 -1.55
C VAL A 176 25.39 12.32 -2.69
N GLU A 177 25.68 13.61 -2.52
CA GLU A 177 25.53 14.61 -3.58
C GLU A 177 26.57 14.49 -4.70
N GLU A 178 27.67 13.75 -4.48
CA GLU A 178 28.71 13.50 -5.49
C GLU A 178 28.26 12.50 -6.58
N GLY A 179 27.16 11.76 -6.34
CA GLY A 179 26.56 10.88 -7.35
C GLY A 179 27.30 9.58 -7.60
N TRP A 180 27.14 9.03 -8.82
CA TRP A 180 27.65 7.71 -9.18
C TRP A 180 29.17 7.63 -9.36
N GLU A 181 29.79 8.65 -9.93
CA GLU A 181 31.17 8.59 -10.41
C GLU A 181 32.18 8.17 -9.33
N PRO A 182 32.26 8.80 -8.15
CA PRO A 182 33.23 8.41 -7.14
C PRO A 182 32.92 7.04 -6.54
N LEU A 183 31.64 6.70 -6.37
CA LEU A 183 31.21 5.42 -5.83
C LEU A 183 31.55 4.27 -6.80
N CYS A 184 31.24 4.41 -8.07
CA CYS A 184 31.50 3.40 -9.09
C CYS A 184 33.02 3.23 -9.33
N ALA A 185 33.78 4.32 -9.39
CA ALA A 185 35.25 4.27 -9.50
C ALA A 185 35.87 3.51 -8.32
N PHE A 186 35.39 3.74 -7.10
CA PHE A 186 35.87 3.08 -5.90
C PHE A 186 35.52 1.59 -5.86
N LEU A 187 34.35 1.22 -6.33
CA LEU A 187 33.90 -0.17 -6.39
C LEU A 187 34.44 -0.93 -7.61
N GLY A 188 35.03 -0.24 -8.59
CA GLY A 188 35.51 -0.84 -9.83
C GLY A 188 34.41 -1.31 -10.77
N VAL A 189 33.23 -0.66 -10.75
CA VAL A 189 32.08 -0.96 -11.60
C VAL A 189 31.76 0.17 -12.56
N ALA A 190 31.03 -0.13 -13.64
CA ALA A 190 30.59 0.88 -14.58
C ALA A 190 29.52 1.80 -13.95
N VAL A 191 29.52 3.07 -14.33
CA VAL A 191 28.47 4.02 -13.96
C VAL A 191 27.18 3.61 -14.65
N PRO A 192 26.07 3.38 -13.92
CA PRO A 192 24.81 3.00 -14.53
C PRO A 192 24.16 4.19 -15.25
N ASP A 193 23.39 3.91 -16.28
CA ASP A 193 22.58 4.92 -16.99
C ASP A 193 21.27 5.22 -16.22
N LEU A 194 21.43 5.61 -14.96
CA LEU A 194 20.36 5.95 -14.03
C LEU A 194 20.79 7.17 -13.21
N ALA A 195 19.85 8.01 -12.84
CA ALA A 195 20.12 9.08 -11.88
C ALA A 195 20.51 8.49 -10.51
N PHE A 196 21.42 9.19 -9.81
CA PHE A 196 21.79 8.76 -8.46
C PHE A 196 20.58 8.86 -7.50
N PRO A 197 20.31 7.84 -6.67
CA PRO A 197 19.16 7.86 -5.78
C PRO A 197 19.29 8.94 -4.70
N HIS A 198 18.20 9.66 -4.42
CA HIS A 198 18.11 10.62 -3.32
C HIS A 198 16.91 10.27 -2.43
N LEU A 199 17.13 9.57 -1.32
CA LEU A 199 16.07 9.08 -0.43
C LEU A 199 15.48 10.12 0.52
N ASN A 200 15.82 11.39 0.39
CA ASN A 200 15.16 12.45 1.15
C ASN A 200 13.87 12.95 0.49
N ASP A 201 13.60 12.57 -0.77
CA ASP A 201 12.38 12.84 -1.52
C ASP A 201 11.82 11.50 -2.04
N GLY A 202 10.93 10.88 -1.25
CA GLY A 202 10.34 9.58 -1.60
C GLY A 202 9.60 9.58 -2.94
N ALA A 203 9.01 10.70 -3.34
CA ALA A 203 8.33 10.89 -4.62
C ALA A 203 9.32 10.90 -5.81
N GLU A 204 10.47 11.55 -5.65
CA GLU A 204 11.47 11.67 -6.70
C GLU A 204 12.21 10.34 -6.99
N LEU A 205 12.33 9.49 -5.96
CA LEU A 205 12.93 8.18 -6.12
C LEU A 205 12.05 7.25 -6.96
N GLN A 206 10.75 7.21 -6.71
CA GLN A 206 9.81 6.40 -7.51
C GLN A 206 9.73 6.87 -8.96
N ALA A 207 9.74 8.19 -9.20
CA ALA A 207 9.75 8.74 -10.55
C ALA A 207 11.02 8.39 -11.34
N ARG A 208 12.16 8.20 -10.67
CA ARG A 208 13.46 7.92 -11.30
C ARG A 208 13.79 6.43 -11.44
N LEU A 209 13.19 5.57 -10.60
CA LEU A 209 13.38 4.12 -10.67
C LEU A 209 12.51 3.46 -11.74
N GLY A 210 11.97 4.15 -12.68
CA GLY A 210 11.11 3.64 -13.75
C GLY A 210 11.08 2.12 -13.96
N PRO A 211 10.13 1.51 -14.65
CA PRO A 211 9.78 0.08 -14.62
C PRO A 211 10.88 -0.91 -15.08
N ASN A 212 12.13 -0.48 -15.22
CA ASN A 212 13.19 -1.25 -15.89
C ASN A 212 14.21 -1.97 -14.98
N VAL A 213 14.06 -1.97 -13.66
CA VAL A 213 14.88 -2.86 -12.82
C VAL A 213 14.20 -4.23 -12.77
N ARG A 214 14.38 -5.01 -13.84
CA ARG A 214 13.90 -6.39 -13.90
C ARG A 214 14.55 -7.21 -12.79
N ARG A 215 13.76 -7.63 -11.81
CA ARG A 215 14.15 -8.66 -10.85
C ARG A 215 13.97 -10.02 -11.51
N SER A 216 15.05 -10.64 -11.96
CA SER A 216 15.03 -12.02 -12.38
C SER A 216 15.09 -12.93 -11.15
N GLY A 217 13.99 -13.58 -10.80
CA GLY A 217 13.94 -14.60 -9.77
C GLY A 217 12.52 -14.76 -9.20
N ALA A 218 12.10 -15.99 -8.91
CA ALA A 218 10.85 -16.23 -8.19
C ALA A 218 10.86 -15.49 -6.86
N SER A 219 9.83 -14.68 -6.59
CA SER A 219 9.70 -13.95 -5.32
C SER A 219 9.59 -14.97 -4.17
N PRO A 220 10.36 -14.84 -3.07
CA PRO A 220 10.20 -15.71 -1.91
C PRO A 220 8.81 -15.59 -1.25
N LEU A 221 8.01 -14.59 -1.65
CA LEU A 221 6.64 -14.34 -1.19
C LEU A 221 5.60 -15.22 -1.89
N VAL A 222 5.97 -15.89 -2.98
CA VAL A 222 5.07 -16.76 -3.75
C VAL A 222 5.58 -18.19 -3.65
N GLY A 223 4.74 -19.08 -3.12
CA GLY A 223 4.99 -20.51 -2.98
C GLY A 223 3.98 -21.36 -3.76
N PRO A 224 4.14 -22.70 -3.78
CA PRO A 224 3.23 -23.59 -4.50
C PRO A 224 1.75 -23.50 -4.08
N ALA A 225 1.50 -23.07 -2.84
CA ALA A 225 0.15 -22.92 -2.29
C ALA A 225 -0.38 -21.48 -2.37
N THR A 226 0.34 -20.54 -3.00
CA THR A 226 -0.13 -19.17 -3.13
C THR A 226 -1.26 -19.10 -4.16
N PRO A 227 -2.43 -18.53 -3.83
CA PRO A 227 -3.52 -18.39 -4.78
C PRO A 227 -3.25 -17.26 -5.78
N HIS A 228 -3.78 -17.39 -6.98
CA HIS A 228 -3.66 -16.42 -8.07
C HIS A 228 -5.04 -15.93 -8.51
N ILE A 229 -5.16 -14.63 -8.81
CA ILE A 229 -6.32 -14.10 -9.53
C ILE A 229 -6.12 -14.44 -11.01
N SER A 230 -6.58 -15.63 -11.41
CA SER A 230 -6.27 -16.22 -12.73
C SER A 230 -7.09 -15.62 -13.87
N ARG A 231 -8.26 -15.07 -13.56
CA ARG A 231 -9.17 -14.36 -14.48
C ARG A 231 -9.82 -13.20 -13.75
N LEU A 232 -10.05 -12.14 -14.47
CA LEU A 232 -10.73 -10.95 -13.97
C LEU A 232 -11.46 -10.27 -15.12
N THR A 233 -12.71 -9.88 -14.88
CA THR A 233 -13.55 -9.17 -15.84
C THR A 233 -14.50 -8.25 -15.12
N HIS A 234 -15.05 -7.28 -15.87
CA HIS A 234 -16.12 -6.42 -15.34
C HIS A 234 -17.30 -6.30 -16.31
N ALA A 235 -18.43 -5.86 -15.78
CA ALA A 235 -19.64 -5.54 -16.55
C ALA A 235 -20.31 -4.29 -16.00
N ASP A 236 -20.56 -3.34 -16.90
CA ASP A 236 -21.32 -2.13 -16.61
C ASP A 236 -22.76 -2.24 -17.12
N PRO A 237 -23.74 -1.52 -16.56
CA PRO A 237 -25.02 -1.29 -17.21
C PRO A 237 -24.86 -0.76 -18.65
N ALA A 238 -25.80 -1.10 -19.52
CA ALA A 238 -25.74 -0.69 -20.93
C ALA A 238 -25.86 0.83 -21.12
N ARG A 239 -26.50 1.52 -20.17
CA ARG A 239 -26.71 2.97 -20.23
C ARG A 239 -25.60 3.72 -19.50
N SER A 240 -25.02 4.71 -20.17
CA SER A 240 -24.01 5.62 -19.62
C SER A 240 -24.58 7.03 -19.56
N PHE A 241 -24.32 7.72 -18.47
CA PHE A 241 -24.82 9.08 -18.23
C PHE A 241 -23.63 10.01 -17.92
N SER A 242 -23.66 11.20 -18.51
CA SER A 242 -22.80 12.31 -18.10
C SER A 242 -23.23 12.87 -16.75
N GLN A 243 -22.35 13.62 -16.11
CA GLN A 243 -22.69 14.29 -14.84
C GLN A 243 -23.85 15.29 -14.98
N SER A 244 -23.95 15.98 -16.12
CA SER A 244 -25.06 16.90 -16.37
C SER A 244 -26.42 16.19 -16.52
N GLU A 245 -26.44 15.03 -17.18
CA GLU A 245 -27.68 14.24 -17.32
C GLU A 245 -28.16 13.70 -15.97
N VAL A 246 -27.23 13.25 -15.11
CA VAL A 246 -27.60 12.79 -13.76
C VAL A 246 -28.05 13.94 -12.87
N LEU A 247 -27.37 15.09 -12.92
CA LEU A 247 -27.75 16.28 -12.18
C LEU A 247 -29.18 16.75 -12.55
N ASP A 248 -29.50 16.71 -13.85
CA ASP A 248 -30.82 17.07 -14.36
C ASP A 248 -31.90 16.06 -13.95
N ALA A 249 -31.63 14.76 -14.14
CA ALA A 249 -32.54 13.68 -13.73
C ALA A 249 -32.88 13.68 -12.24
N LEU A 250 -31.95 14.12 -11.38
CA LEU A 250 -32.16 14.27 -9.95
C LEU A 250 -32.83 15.61 -9.55
N GLY A 251 -33.14 16.50 -10.53
CA GLY A 251 -33.75 17.80 -10.28
C GLY A 251 -32.86 18.77 -9.48
N MET A 252 -31.54 18.59 -9.53
CA MET A 252 -30.57 19.36 -8.73
C MET A 252 -29.90 20.51 -9.50
N THR A 253 -30.34 20.80 -10.72
CA THR A 253 -29.75 21.83 -11.61
C THR A 253 -29.84 23.23 -11.05
N ALA A 254 -30.81 23.53 -10.17
CA ALA A 254 -30.95 24.84 -9.54
C ALA A 254 -30.11 24.99 -8.24
N ASP A 255 -29.50 23.91 -7.72
CA ASP A 255 -28.68 23.96 -6.50
C ASP A 255 -27.22 24.29 -6.81
N PRO A 256 -26.69 25.48 -6.40
CA PRO A 256 -25.29 25.84 -6.65
C PRO A 256 -24.28 24.92 -5.94
N PHE A 257 -24.65 24.28 -4.84
CA PHE A 257 -23.79 23.31 -4.17
C PHE A 257 -23.67 22.03 -4.98
N ALA A 258 -24.79 21.48 -5.45
CA ALA A 258 -24.82 20.31 -6.33
C ALA A 258 -24.02 20.56 -7.62
N GLN A 259 -24.25 21.69 -8.29
CA GLN A 259 -23.48 22.05 -9.49
C GLN A 259 -21.96 22.01 -9.26
N ARG A 260 -21.48 22.58 -8.15
CA ARG A 260 -20.04 22.57 -7.80
C ARG A 260 -19.52 21.17 -7.55
N ILE A 261 -20.26 20.35 -6.78
CA ILE A 261 -19.83 18.98 -6.46
C ILE A 261 -19.77 18.15 -7.72
N PHE A 262 -20.81 18.14 -8.56
CA PHE A 262 -20.84 17.40 -9.81
C PHE A 262 -19.72 17.82 -10.79
N ALA A 263 -19.35 19.10 -10.81
CA ALA A 263 -18.27 19.61 -11.65
C ALA A 263 -16.86 19.25 -11.13
N SER A 264 -16.70 19.01 -9.81
CA SER A 264 -15.38 18.88 -9.17
C SER A 264 -15.06 17.49 -8.59
N CYS A 265 -16.03 16.57 -8.56
CA CYS A 265 -15.89 15.25 -7.94
C CYS A 265 -14.92 14.30 -8.69
N GLY A 266 -14.53 14.62 -9.92
CA GLY A 266 -13.62 13.82 -10.74
C GLY A 266 -14.32 12.83 -11.68
N VAL A 267 -15.62 12.60 -11.50
CA VAL A 267 -16.44 11.75 -12.38
C VAL A 267 -16.86 12.51 -13.62
N LYS A 268 -16.70 11.94 -14.80
CA LYS A 268 -17.13 12.49 -16.09
C LYS A 268 -18.41 11.83 -16.58
N ARG A 269 -18.42 10.51 -16.48
CA ARG A 269 -19.58 9.67 -16.81
C ARG A 269 -19.69 8.53 -15.82
N ARG A 270 -20.82 7.87 -15.82
CA ARG A 270 -21.03 6.63 -15.08
C ARG A 270 -22.15 5.82 -15.71
N HIS A 271 -22.07 4.55 -15.46
CA HIS A 271 -23.08 3.59 -15.90
C HIS A 271 -24.10 3.43 -14.78
N LEU A 272 -25.36 3.53 -15.12
CA LEU A 272 -26.47 3.43 -14.17
C LEU A 272 -27.57 2.57 -14.78
N THR A 273 -28.26 1.81 -13.96
CA THR A 273 -29.59 1.32 -14.30
C THR A 273 -30.53 2.52 -14.47
N ALA A 274 -31.62 2.32 -15.16
CA ALA A 274 -32.51 3.43 -15.47
C ALA A 274 -32.97 4.16 -14.21
N LEU A 275 -32.63 5.44 -14.09
CA LEU A 275 -33.01 6.26 -12.93
C LEU A 275 -34.54 6.32 -12.76
N GLU A 276 -35.28 6.19 -13.87
CA GLU A 276 -36.74 6.14 -13.94
C GLU A 276 -37.32 4.92 -13.22
N ASP A 277 -36.61 3.78 -13.22
CA ASP A 277 -37.06 2.53 -12.63
C ASP A 277 -37.09 2.59 -11.07
N HIS A 278 -36.35 3.54 -10.50
CA HIS A 278 -36.34 3.77 -9.05
C HIS A 278 -37.22 4.95 -8.61
N ALA A 279 -37.72 5.74 -9.55
CA ALA A 279 -38.51 6.92 -9.24
C ALA A 279 -39.89 6.54 -8.66
N GLY A 280 -40.19 7.06 -7.46
CA GLY A 280 -41.47 6.83 -6.80
C GLY A 280 -41.64 5.45 -6.15
N GLN A 281 -40.60 4.59 -6.17
CA GLN A 281 -40.60 3.30 -5.48
C GLN A 281 -40.20 3.46 -4.01
N ASN A 282 -40.81 2.65 -3.15
CA ASN A 282 -40.35 2.50 -1.76
C ASN A 282 -39.07 1.65 -1.70
N LEU A 283 -38.45 1.53 -0.52
CA LEU A 283 -37.21 0.76 -0.31
C LEU A 283 -37.34 -0.68 -0.80
N GLN A 284 -38.46 -1.34 -0.55
CA GLN A 284 -38.70 -2.73 -0.98
C GLN A 284 -38.69 -2.86 -2.52
N GLY A 285 -39.36 -1.97 -3.24
CA GLY A 285 -39.39 -1.97 -4.70
C GLY A 285 -38.01 -1.70 -5.30
N ARG A 286 -37.28 -0.72 -4.75
CA ARG A 286 -35.89 -0.41 -5.19
C ARG A 286 -34.94 -1.56 -4.91
N THR A 287 -35.05 -2.23 -3.77
CA THR A 287 -34.23 -3.40 -3.44
C THR A 287 -34.50 -4.54 -4.41
N ALA A 288 -35.77 -4.85 -4.69
CA ALA A 288 -36.12 -5.91 -5.63
C ALA A 288 -35.61 -5.62 -7.05
N ALA A 289 -35.79 -4.41 -7.55
CA ALA A 289 -35.25 -3.99 -8.85
C ALA A 289 -33.71 -4.06 -8.89
N SER A 290 -33.04 -3.65 -7.79
CA SER A 290 -31.59 -3.73 -7.70
C SER A 290 -31.08 -5.17 -7.72
N GLU A 291 -31.75 -6.11 -7.06
CA GLU A 291 -31.35 -7.53 -7.04
C GLU A 291 -31.39 -8.17 -8.43
N ASP A 292 -32.36 -7.84 -9.29
CA ASP A 292 -32.42 -8.33 -10.64
C ASP A 292 -31.30 -7.73 -11.51
N HIS A 293 -31.05 -6.43 -11.40
CA HIS A 293 -29.94 -5.77 -12.10
C HIS A 293 -28.57 -6.31 -11.66
N LEU A 294 -28.37 -6.55 -10.35
CA LEU A 294 -27.15 -7.14 -9.83
C LEU A 294 -26.91 -8.54 -10.43
N PHE A 295 -27.96 -9.32 -10.54
CA PHE A 295 -27.88 -10.66 -11.13
C PHE A 295 -27.54 -10.61 -12.62
N GLU A 296 -28.20 -9.74 -13.40
CA GLU A 296 -27.89 -9.56 -14.82
C GLU A 296 -26.45 -9.11 -15.05
N LEU A 297 -25.96 -8.15 -14.26
CA LEU A 297 -24.56 -7.69 -14.32
C LEU A 297 -23.59 -8.80 -13.93
N ALA A 298 -23.91 -9.59 -12.89
CA ALA A 298 -23.09 -10.71 -12.46
C ALA A 298 -22.98 -11.79 -13.54
N VAL A 299 -24.10 -12.18 -14.17
CA VAL A 299 -24.10 -13.13 -15.29
C VAL A 299 -23.22 -12.61 -16.42
N ARG A 300 -23.37 -11.34 -16.83
CA ARG A 300 -22.57 -10.73 -17.90
C ARG A 300 -21.07 -10.66 -17.57
N ALA A 301 -20.71 -10.46 -16.30
CA ALA A 301 -19.31 -10.48 -15.88
C ALA A 301 -18.75 -11.90 -15.86
N VAL A 302 -19.51 -12.87 -15.32
CA VAL A 302 -19.09 -14.27 -15.24
C VAL A 302 -18.94 -14.89 -16.63
N ASP A 303 -19.87 -14.61 -17.57
CA ASP A 303 -19.78 -15.11 -18.95
C ASP A 303 -18.50 -14.66 -19.68
N LYS A 304 -17.92 -13.52 -19.30
CA LYS A 304 -16.68 -13.02 -19.89
C LYS A 304 -15.42 -13.70 -19.34
N LEU A 305 -15.50 -14.45 -18.22
CA LEU A 305 -14.33 -15.10 -17.61
C LEU A 305 -13.76 -16.23 -18.46
N ASP A 306 -14.51 -16.75 -19.42
CA ASP A 306 -14.12 -17.87 -20.26
C ASP A 306 -13.70 -19.13 -19.45
N VAL A 307 -14.52 -19.46 -18.46
CA VAL A 307 -14.42 -20.67 -17.62
C VAL A 307 -15.77 -21.33 -17.53
N ASP A 308 -15.81 -22.65 -17.36
CA ASP A 308 -17.07 -23.33 -17.05
C ASP A 308 -17.39 -23.16 -15.56
N PRO A 309 -18.49 -22.45 -15.20
CA PRO A 309 -18.82 -22.24 -13.80
C PRO A 309 -19.11 -23.54 -13.03
N ARG A 310 -19.42 -24.64 -13.71
CA ARG A 310 -19.66 -25.97 -13.10
C ARG A 310 -18.40 -26.59 -12.52
N ASP A 311 -17.22 -26.11 -12.94
CA ASP A 311 -15.92 -26.58 -12.43
C ASP A 311 -15.45 -25.77 -11.19
N LEU A 312 -16.28 -24.91 -10.62
CA LEU A 312 -15.90 -24.06 -9.50
C LEU A 312 -16.35 -24.65 -8.17
N ASP A 313 -15.49 -24.60 -7.17
CA ASP A 313 -15.68 -25.21 -5.85
C ASP A 313 -16.40 -24.31 -4.86
N VAL A 314 -16.30 -22.98 -5.05
CA VAL A 314 -16.89 -21.98 -4.18
C VAL A 314 -17.34 -20.74 -4.95
N VAL A 315 -18.46 -20.14 -4.54
CA VAL A 315 -18.94 -18.83 -5.02
C VAL A 315 -19.01 -17.88 -3.84
N VAL A 316 -18.24 -16.80 -3.89
CA VAL A 316 -18.30 -15.73 -2.89
C VAL A 316 -18.77 -14.45 -3.58
N SER A 317 -19.88 -13.90 -3.11
CA SER A 317 -20.44 -12.67 -3.64
C SER A 317 -20.50 -11.55 -2.60
N ALA A 318 -20.50 -10.31 -3.04
CA ALA A 318 -20.74 -9.14 -2.20
C ALA A 318 -21.61 -8.12 -2.91
N SER A 319 -22.50 -7.50 -2.14
CA SER A 319 -23.25 -6.32 -2.54
C SER A 319 -23.72 -5.56 -1.30
N LEU A 320 -23.72 -4.24 -1.37
CA LEU A 320 -24.26 -3.39 -0.32
C LEU A 320 -25.82 -3.45 -0.31
N TYR A 321 -26.42 -3.74 -1.45
CA TYR A 321 -27.87 -3.65 -1.69
C TYR A 321 -28.61 -4.98 -1.80
N SER A 322 -27.92 -6.12 -1.85
CA SER A 322 -28.58 -7.43 -1.81
C SER A 322 -28.78 -7.87 -0.38
N LEU A 323 -29.88 -7.42 0.23
CA LEU A 323 -30.23 -7.68 1.64
C LEU A 323 -31.12 -8.92 1.80
N GLY A 324 -31.65 -9.45 0.70
CA GLY A 324 -32.59 -10.56 0.66
C GLY A 324 -31.93 -11.92 0.52
N GLY A 325 -32.79 -12.95 0.53
CA GLY A 325 -32.44 -14.33 0.19
C GLY A 325 -33.53 -14.94 -0.67
N PRO A 326 -33.17 -15.79 -1.67
CA PRO A 326 -31.82 -16.30 -2.00
C PRO A 326 -30.84 -15.21 -2.43
N THR A 327 -29.58 -15.32 -1.98
CA THR A 327 -28.54 -14.34 -2.32
C THR A 327 -28.04 -14.49 -3.74
N LEU A 328 -27.26 -13.51 -4.23
CA LEU A 328 -26.65 -13.54 -5.55
C LEU A 328 -25.88 -14.85 -5.82
N ALA A 329 -25.14 -15.37 -4.83
CA ALA A 329 -24.43 -16.66 -4.97
C ALA A 329 -25.38 -17.84 -5.22
N HIS A 330 -26.56 -17.88 -4.57
CA HIS A 330 -27.55 -18.93 -4.81
C HIS A 330 -28.08 -18.85 -6.24
N ARG A 331 -28.41 -17.63 -6.71
CA ARG A 331 -28.96 -17.39 -8.06
C ARG A 331 -27.95 -17.79 -9.15
N LEU A 332 -26.64 -17.51 -8.95
CA LEU A 332 -25.59 -17.91 -9.88
C LEU A 332 -25.41 -19.44 -9.95
N ILE A 333 -25.42 -20.12 -8.79
CA ILE A 333 -25.31 -21.59 -8.73
C ILE A 333 -26.48 -22.23 -9.51
N GLU A 334 -27.69 -21.77 -9.33
CA GLU A 334 -28.86 -22.27 -10.05
C GLU A 334 -28.79 -21.95 -11.55
N HIS A 335 -28.45 -20.72 -11.90
CA HIS A 335 -28.36 -20.27 -13.31
C HIS A 335 -27.37 -21.06 -14.14
N TYR A 336 -26.19 -21.35 -13.59
CA TYR A 336 -25.14 -22.09 -14.27
C TYR A 336 -25.20 -23.61 -14.05
N GLU A 337 -26.24 -24.10 -13.39
CA GLU A 337 -26.38 -25.52 -13.03
C GLU A 337 -25.10 -26.08 -12.37
N MET A 338 -24.49 -25.30 -11.46
CA MET A 338 -23.30 -25.68 -10.73
C MET A 338 -23.57 -26.86 -9.79
N ASN A 339 -22.50 -27.48 -9.29
CA ASN A 339 -22.64 -28.56 -8.31
C ASN A 339 -23.47 -28.05 -7.11
N PRO A 340 -24.56 -28.75 -6.72
CA PRO A 340 -25.37 -28.35 -5.56
C PRO A 340 -24.59 -28.26 -4.24
N ALA A 341 -23.45 -28.95 -4.14
CA ALA A 341 -22.54 -28.92 -2.99
C ALA A 341 -21.51 -27.77 -3.06
N THR A 342 -21.52 -26.94 -4.10
CA THR A 342 -20.64 -25.77 -4.21
C THR A 342 -20.82 -24.87 -2.99
N ASP A 343 -19.74 -24.58 -2.28
CA ASP A 343 -19.73 -23.65 -1.16
C ASP A 343 -20.17 -22.24 -1.60
N LYS A 344 -20.98 -21.59 -0.81
CA LYS A 344 -21.53 -20.27 -1.15
C LYS A 344 -21.57 -19.31 0.02
N TYR A 345 -21.10 -18.09 -0.24
CA TYR A 345 -21.07 -17.00 0.74
C TYR A 345 -21.55 -15.70 0.11
N HIS A 346 -22.16 -14.86 0.92
CA HIS A 346 -22.55 -13.51 0.52
C HIS A 346 -22.19 -12.50 1.61
N ILE A 347 -21.40 -11.50 1.26
CA ILE A 347 -20.92 -10.46 2.18
C ILE A 347 -21.76 -9.20 2.00
N VAL A 348 -22.35 -8.71 3.08
CA VAL A 348 -23.14 -7.48 3.12
C VAL A 348 -22.55 -6.51 4.13
N GLY A 349 -22.66 -5.21 3.90
CA GLY A 349 -22.34 -4.16 4.87
C GLY A 349 -20.87 -3.75 4.96
N VAL A 350 -19.94 -4.44 4.30
CA VAL A 350 -18.51 -4.06 4.27
C VAL A 350 -18.23 -3.03 3.16
N GLY A 351 -19.12 -2.94 2.16
CA GLY A 351 -19.04 -1.93 1.09
C GLY A 351 -17.70 -1.94 0.36
N CYS A 352 -17.16 -0.76 0.06
CA CYS A 352 -15.93 -0.59 -0.73
C CYS A 352 -14.70 -1.34 -0.20
N ALA A 353 -14.67 -1.74 1.08
CA ALA A 353 -13.57 -2.54 1.65
C ALA A 353 -13.73 -4.06 1.43
N SER A 354 -14.80 -4.53 0.79
CA SER A 354 -15.12 -5.98 0.69
C SER A 354 -14.13 -6.78 -0.17
N ALA A 355 -13.41 -6.17 -1.10
CA ALA A 355 -12.56 -6.90 -2.05
C ALA A 355 -11.52 -7.80 -1.34
N VAL A 356 -10.82 -7.28 -0.33
CA VAL A 356 -9.84 -8.07 0.42
C VAL A 356 -10.52 -9.19 1.23
N PRO A 357 -11.60 -8.97 1.99
CA PRO A 357 -12.38 -10.04 2.61
C PRO A 357 -12.89 -11.11 1.65
N LEU A 358 -13.36 -10.74 0.44
CA LEU A 358 -13.80 -11.69 -0.58
C LEU A 358 -12.67 -12.64 -0.98
N VAL A 359 -11.52 -12.10 -1.35
CA VAL A 359 -10.34 -12.90 -1.74
C VAL A 359 -9.91 -13.80 -0.59
N ARG A 360 -9.82 -13.27 0.64
CA ARG A 360 -9.44 -14.06 1.84
C ARG A 360 -10.42 -15.19 2.16
N LEU A 361 -11.70 -14.97 1.91
CA LEU A 361 -12.71 -16.00 2.15
C LEU A 361 -12.58 -17.14 1.16
N VAL A 362 -12.39 -16.84 -0.13
CA VAL A 362 -12.11 -17.86 -1.15
C VAL A 362 -10.81 -18.60 -0.85
N GLU A 363 -9.72 -17.86 -0.60
CA GLU A 363 -8.42 -18.43 -0.22
C GLU A 363 -8.54 -19.46 0.92
N ARG A 364 -9.22 -19.09 2.00
CA ARG A 364 -9.42 -19.97 3.16
C ARG A 364 -10.31 -21.18 2.87
N THR A 365 -11.31 -21.01 2.01
CA THR A 365 -12.22 -22.10 1.64
C THR A 365 -11.52 -23.12 0.74
N LEU A 366 -10.61 -22.64 -0.11
CA LEU A 366 -9.84 -23.49 -1.04
C LEU A 366 -8.52 -24.02 -0.43
N HIS A 367 -8.17 -23.58 0.79
CA HIS A 367 -6.93 -23.99 1.44
C HIS A 367 -6.79 -25.51 1.46
N ASP A 368 -5.58 -26.01 1.18
CA ASP A 368 -5.24 -27.43 1.08
C ASP A 368 -5.91 -28.22 -0.08
N ARG A 369 -6.51 -27.54 -1.07
CA ARG A 369 -7.14 -28.14 -2.25
C ARG A 369 -6.40 -27.71 -3.53
N GLU A 370 -5.29 -28.38 -3.86
CA GLU A 370 -4.54 -28.08 -5.09
C GLU A 370 -5.43 -28.20 -6.34
N GLY A 371 -5.36 -27.22 -7.24
CA GLY A 371 -6.16 -27.14 -8.46
C GLY A 371 -7.61 -26.69 -8.26
N SER A 372 -8.02 -26.37 -7.03
CA SER A 372 -9.36 -25.83 -6.77
C SER A 372 -9.50 -24.38 -7.21
N ARG A 373 -10.72 -24.01 -7.60
CA ARG A 373 -11.05 -22.69 -8.13
C ARG A 373 -12.28 -22.09 -7.46
N GLY A 374 -12.21 -20.80 -7.14
CA GLY A 374 -13.31 -20.06 -6.56
C GLY A 374 -13.70 -18.85 -7.38
N LEU A 375 -14.99 -18.61 -7.46
CA LEU A 375 -15.59 -17.43 -8.10
C LEU A 375 -15.81 -16.33 -7.06
N ILE A 376 -15.28 -15.16 -7.34
CA ILE A 376 -15.58 -13.91 -6.65
C ILE A 376 -16.50 -13.08 -7.53
N VAL A 377 -17.60 -12.60 -6.98
CA VAL A 377 -18.52 -11.67 -7.66
C VAL A 377 -18.80 -10.50 -6.74
N ALA A 378 -18.31 -9.33 -7.11
CA ALA A 378 -18.65 -8.07 -6.47
C ALA A 378 -19.61 -7.30 -7.40
N ALA A 379 -20.82 -7.01 -6.94
CA ALA A 379 -21.83 -6.36 -7.77
C ALA A 379 -22.54 -5.26 -6.96
N GLU A 380 -22.66 -4.08 -7.53
CA GLU A 380 -23.30 -2.93 -6.87
C GLU A 380 -24.29 -2.22 -7.80
N SER A 381 -25.47 -1.93 -7.25
CA SER A 381 -26.50 -1.12 -7.90
C SER A 381 -26.74 0.14 -7.07
N MET A 382 -25.86 1.11 -7.21
CA MET A 382 -25.91 2.36 -6.47
C MET A 382 -27.02 3.31 -6.98
N SER A 383 -27.59 3.04 -8.13
CA SER A 383 -28.76 3.75 -8.67
C SER A 383 -29.92 3.80 -7.67
N GLY A 384 -30.10 2.74 -6.89
CA GLY A 384 -31.10 2.70 -5.83
C GLY A 384 -30.87 3.72 -4.70
N LEU A 385 -29.63 4.19 -4.51
CA LEU A 385 -29.26 5.26 -3.55
C LEU A 385 -29.52 6.66 -4.07
N LEU A 386 -29.63 6.83 -5.39
CA LEU A 386 -29.79 8.14 -6.02
C LEU A 386 -31.23 8.70 -5.89
N SER A 387 -32.00 8.21 -4.91
CA SER A 387 -33.39 8.60 -4.70
C SER A 387 -33.54 10.08 -4.31
N GLN A 388 -34.70 10.64 -4.61
CA GLN A 388 -35.03 12.05 -4.39
C GLN A 388 -35.45 12.43 -2.97
N SER A 389 -35.65 11.45 -2.06
CA SER A 389 -36.09 11.73 -0.69
C SER A 389 -35.00 12.44 0.13
N ALA A 390 -35.41 13.46 0.87
CA ALA A 390 -34.52 14.35 1.59
C ALA A 390 -34.17 13.79 2.98
N PRO A 391 -32.94 13.35 3.22
CA PRO A 391 -32.47 13.01 4.54
C PRO A 391 -32.10 14.25 5.35
N GLU A 392 -31.76 14.03 6.63
CA GLU A 392 -31.36 15.08 7.57
C GLU A 392 -30.08 15.84 7.15
N ASP A 393 -29.19 15.26 6.31
CA ASP A 393 -28.08 15.97 5.68
C ASP A 393 -28.13 15.95 4.14
N PRO A 394 -28.72 16.97 3.52
CA PRO A 394 -28.82 17.08 2.07
C PRO A 394 -27.45 17.18 1.36
N ARG A 395 -26.36 17.57 2.05
CA ARG A 395 -25.03 17.72 1.43
C ARG A 395 -24.34 16.38 1.22
N ALA A 396 -24.42 15.47 2.19
CA ALA A 396 -23.88 14.10 2.05
C ALA A 396 -24.54 13.37 0.88
N LYS A 397 -25.86 13.53 0.73
CA LYS A 397 -26.62 12.98 -0.38
C LYS A 397 -26.15 13.53 -1.73
N VAL A 398 -25.91 14.81 -1.85
CA VAL A 398 -25.40 15.43 -3.10
C VAL A 398 -24.04 14.84 -3.46
N VAL A 399 -23.14 14.65 -2.49
CA VAL A 399 -21.82 14.05 -2.72
C VAL A 399 -21.99 12.61 -3.22
N GLY A 400 -22.76 11.78 -2.52
CA GLY A 400 -23.04 10.40 -2.94
C GLY A 400 -23.66 10.34 -4.35
N SER A 401 -24.66 11.18 -4.61
CA SER A 401 -25.31 11.28 -5.93
C SER A 401 -24.35 11.72 -7.04
N ALA A 402 -23.26 12.44 -6.72
CA ALA A 402 -22.28 12.89 -7.68
C ALA A 402 -21.21 11.83 -8.02
N ILE A 403 -20.94 10.86 -7.12
CA ILE A 403 -19.80 9.95 -7.28
C ILE A 403 -20.19 8.51 -7.60
N PHE A 404 -21.33 7.99 -7.10
CA PHE A 404 -21.65 6.57 -7.22
C PHE A 404 -22.20 6.16 -8.61
N GLY A 405 -21.79 4.97 -9.07
CA GLY A 405 -22.26 4.29 -10.27
C GLY A 405 -22.58 2.82 -9.99
N ASP A 406 -23.18 2.14 -10.99
CA ASP A 406 -23.47 0.72 -10.94
C ASP A 406 -22.41 -0.07 -11.69
N GLY A 407 -22.13 -1.30 -11.25
CA GLY A 407 -21.19 -2.17 -11.92
C GLY A 407 -21.00 -3.50 -11.22
N CYS A 408 -20.33 -4.41 -11.91
CA CYS A 408 -19.97 -5.72 -11.40
C CYS A 408 -18.56 -6.09 -11.83
N ALA A 409 -17.81 -6.71 -10.93
CA ALA A 409 -16.56 -7.42 -11.24
C ALA A 409 -16.70 -8.90 -10.87
N ALA A 410 -16.15 -9.76 -11.73
CA ALA A 410 -16.04 -11.18 -11.48
C ALA A 410 -14.59 -11.64 -11.62
N ALA A 411 -14.11 -12.46 -10.69
CA ALA A 411 -12.75 -12.96 -10.70
C ALA A 411 -12.70 -14.44 -10.33
N ILE A 412 -11.73 -15.15 -10.89
CA ILE A 412 -11.39 -16.53 -10.49
C ILE A 412 -10.13 -16.48 -9.63
N LEU A 413 -10.22 -17.03 -8.43
CA LEU A 413 -9.07 -17.33 -7.59
C LEU A 413 -8.75 -18.81 -7.72
N GLU A 414 -7.50 -19.12 -8.06
CA GLU A 414 -7.05 -20.48 -8.37
C GLU A 414 -5.80 -20.80 -7.55
N HIS A 415 -5.77 -22.00 -6.94
CA HIS A 415 -4.62 -22.52 -6.24
C HIS A 415 -3.74 -23.36 -7.20
N GLY A 416 -2.45 -23.08 -7.23
CA GLY A 416 -1.47 -23.86 -7.99
C GLY A 416 -0.27 -23.03 -8.42
N ALA A 417 0.93 -23.63 -8.36
CA ALA A 417 2.19 -22.97 -8.69
C ALA A 417 2.31 -22.49 -10.15
N GLN A 418 1.43 -22.94 -11.04
CA GLN A 418 1.40 -22.60 -12.46
C GLN A 418 0.14 -21.81 -12.83
N ALA A 419 -0.66 -21.37 -11.85
CA ALA A 419 -1.86 -20.58 -12.13
C ALA A 419 -1.47 -19.23 -12.77
N PRO A 420 -2.17 -18.78 -13.82
CA PRO A 420 -1.87 -17.49 -14.46
C PRO A 420 -2.33 -16.32 -13.59
N GLY A 421 -1.86 -15.11 -13.91
CA GLY A 421 -2.26 -13.87 -13.27
C GLY A 421 -1.55 -13.59 -11.94
N PRO A 422 -1.85 -12.46 -11.29
CA PRO A 422 -1.16 -12.04 -10.09
C PRO A 422 -1.41 -12.96 -8.89
N ALA A 423 -0.33 -13.35 -8.23
CA ALA A 423 -0.35 -14.11 -6.98
C ALA A 423 -0.75 -13.22 -5.81
N VAL A 424 -1.62 -13.70 -4.93
CA VAL A 424 -2.00 -13.02 -3.68
C VAL A 424 -0.99 -13.40 -2.59
N ALA A 425 0.06 -12.60 -2.47
CA ALA A 425 1.20 -12.92 -1.60
C ALA A 425 0.91 -12.69 -0.11
N ALA A 426 0.13 -11.66 0.22
CA ALA A 426 -0.29 -11.35 1.59
C ALA A 426 -1.53 -10.44 1.59
N SER A 427 -2.30 -10.49 2.66
CA SER A 427 -3.45 -9.58 2.81
C SER A 427 -3.79 -9.31 4.27
N THR A 428 -4.31 -8.12 4.55
CA THR A 428 -4.82 -7.75 5.88
C THR A 428 -6.03 -6.83 5.77
N VAL A 429 -6.81 -6.76 6.84
CA VAL A 429 -7.93 -5.82 6.99
C VAL A 429 -7.79 -5.13 8.34
N HIS A 430 -7.85 -3.81 8.35
CA HIS A 430 -7.71 -2.99 9.55
C HIS A 430 -8.87 -1.99 9.65
N GLN A 431 -9.55 -1.96 10.81
CA GLN A 431 -10.58 -0.97 11.10
C GLN A 431 -10.00 0.12 12.00
N LEU A 432 -10.16 1.36 11.59
CA LEU A 432 -9.71 2.50 12.40
C LEU A 432 -10.66 2.72 13.58
N ALA A 433 -10.10 2.84 14.77
CA ALA A 433 -10.89 3.04 15.99
C ALA A 433 -11.59 4.41 15.98
N GLY A 434 -12.82 4.47 16.47
CA GLY A 434 -13.58 5.72 16.61
C GLY A 434 -14.13 6.29 15.29
N THR A 435 -14.23 5.49 14.22
CA THR A 435 -14.65 5.96 12.89
C THR A 435 -15.94 5.34 12.37
N LEU A 436 -16.72 4.67 13.22
CA LEU A 436 -17.95 3.97 12.81
C LEU A 436 -18.97 4.90 12.13
N ASP A 437 -19.08 6.14 12.61
CA ASP A 437 -20.05 7.11 12.10
C ASP A 437 -19.55 7.93 10.89
N VAL A 438 -18.30 7.70 10.45
CA VAL A 438 -17.68 8.47 9.35
C VAL A 438 -18.21 8.06 7.97
N VAL A 439 -18.39 6.76 7.78
CA VAL A 439 -19.07 6.18 6.61
C VAL A 439 -19.99 5.08 7.11
N HIS A 440 -21.27 5.27 6.97
CA HIS A 440 -22.26 4.25 7.34
C HIS A 440 -23.50 4.34 6.48
N MET A 441 -24.23 3.24 6.40
CA MET A 441 -25.54 3.18 5.76
C MET A 441 -26.60 2.96 6.84
N ALA A 442 -27.55 3.86 6.92
CA ALA A 442 -28.73 3.74 7.77
C ALA A 442 -29.93 3.29 6.96
N LEU A 443 -30.72 2.35 7.49
CA LEU A 443 -32.01 1.96 6.95
C LEU A 443 -33.09 2.71 7.72
N ALA A 444 -33.95 3.42 7.01
CA ALA A 444 -35.19 4.01 7.53
C ALA A 444 -36.39 3.21 7.04
N ASP A 445 -37.59 3.51 7.55
CA ASP A 445 -38.81 2.73 7.22
C ASP A 445 -39.09 2.66 5.71
N ASP A 446 -38.83 3.75 4.98
CA ASP A 446 -39.09 3.85 3.54
C ASP A 446 -37.88 4.18 2.68
N ASP A 447 -36.67 4.29 3.29
CA ASP A 447 -35.48 4.70 2.55
C ASP A 447 -34.19 4.13 3.16
N SER A 448 -33.10 4.25 2.42
CA SER A 448 -31.74 3.95 2.88
C SER A 448 -30.84 5.15 2.64
N HIS A 449 -30.03 5.49 3.63
CA HIS A 449 -29.16 6.66 3.58
C HIS A 449 -27.71 6.23 3.73
N LEU A 450 -26.86 6.58 2.74
CA LEU A 450 -25.44 6.50 2.86
C LEU A 450 -24.91 7.83 3.40
N TYR A 451 -24.34 7.79 4.60
CA TYR A 451 -23.69 8.94 5.22
C TYR A 451 -22.18 8.94 4.92
N LEU A 452 -21.69 10.09 4.48
CA LEU A 452 -20.28 10.34 4.20
C LEU A 452 -19.84 11.60 4.94
N ALA A 453 -19.08 11.45 6.02
CA ALA A 453 -18.56 12.58 6.76
C ALA A 453 -17.59 13.40 5.90
N ARG A 454 -17.58 14.73 6.12
CA ARG A 454 -16.68 15.65 5.40
C ARG A 454 -15.21 15.32 5.67
N GLU A 455 -14.92 14.83 6.85
CA GLU A 455 -13.59 14.49 7.36
C GLU A 455 -13.07 13.14 6.86
N LEU A 456 -13.90 12.36 6.15
CA LEU A 456 -13.55 11.02 5.64
C LEU A 456 -12.20 10.98 4.91
N PRO A 457 -11.87 11.87 3.96
CA PRO A 457 -10.59 11.79 3.26
C PRO A 457 -9.39 11.97 4.20
N ASP A 458 -9.48 12.94 5.09
CA ASP A 458 -8.40 13.29 6.03
C ASP A 458 -8.20 12.17 7.08
N LEU A 459 -9.29 11.58 7.58
CA LEU A 459 -9.25 10.45 8.52
C LEU A 459 -8.77 9.16 7.86
N ALA A 460 -9.16 8.91 6.61
CA ALA A 460 -8.71 7.73 5.86
C ALA A 460 -7.21 7.78 5.54
N ALA A 461 -6.67 8.99 5.31
CA ALA A 461 -5.25 9.20 5.07
C ALA A 461 -4.42 9.22 6.37
N ALA A 462 -5.05 9.57 7.50
CA ALA A 462 -4.37 9.64 8.79
C ALA A 462 -3.84 8.27 9.22
N GLY A 463 -2.52 8.13 9.33
CA GLY A 463 -1.86 6.87 9.69
C GLY A 463 -1.79 5.81 8.58
N LEU A 464 -2.30 6.09 7.37
CA LEU A 464 -2.27 5.13 6.26
C LEU A 464 -0.84 4.72 5.89
N ALA A 465 0.08 5.67 5.85
CA ALA A 465 1.49 5.40 5.56
C ALA A 465 2.09 4.41 6.57
N GLN A 466 1.83 4.62 7.86
CA GLN A 466 2.28 3.70 8.91
C GLN A 466 1.62 2.33 8.79
N LEU A 467 0.31 2.27 8.53
CA LEU A 467 -0.42 1.01 8.34
C LEU A 467 0.14 0.21 7.15
N VAL A 468 0.51 0.88 6.06
CA VAL A 468 1.15 0.24 4.90
C VAL A 468 2.54 -0.25 5.25
N ASP A 469 3.34 0.55 5.97
CA ASP A 469 4.69 0.15 6.40
C ASP A 469 4.61 -1.05 7.35
N ASP A 470 3.71 -1.04 8.35
CA ASP A 470 3.47 -2.15 9.29
C ASP A 470 3.03 -3.46 8.57
N PHE A 471 2.31 -3.32 7.46
CA PHE A 471 1.91 -4.47 6.63
C PHE A 471 3.09 -5.02 5.81
N LEU A 472 3.94 -4.17 5.28
CA LEU A 472 5.05 -4.55 4.39
C LEU A 472 6.28 -5.02 5.17
N GLU A 473 6.52 -4.49 6.36
CA GLU A 473 7.72 -4.79 7.16
C GLU A 473 7.90 -6.29 7.47
N PRO A 474 6.88 -7.05 7.95
CA PRO A 474 7.03 -8.48 8.20
C PRO A 474 7.33 -9.30 6.93
N LEU A 475 7.04 -8.73 5.76
CA LEU A 475 7.32 -9.33 4.44
C LEU A 475 8.72 -8.96 3.93
N GLY A 476 9.50 -8.21 4.71
CA GLY A 476 10.82 -7.71 4.31
C GLY A 476 10.76 -6.66 3.20
N LEU A 477 9.63 -5.97 3.07
CA LEU A 477 9.38 -4.97 2.03
C LEU A 477 9.24 -3.57 2.63
N THR A 478 9.46 -2.58 1.77
CA THR A 478 9.11 -1.18 2.03
C THR A 478 8.17 -0.68 0.92
N ARG A 479 7.55 0.48 1.11
CA ARG A 479 6.72 1.14 0.08
C ARG A 479 7.44 1.32 -1.25
N TYR A 480 8.77 1.50 -1.22
CA TYR A 480 9.61 1.62 -2.43
C TYR A 480 9.79 0.31 -3.22
N ALA A 481 9.39 -0.82 -2.65
CA ALA A 481 9.40 -2.11 -3.32
C ALA A 481 8.07 -2.40 -4.06
N ILE A 482 7.14 -1.46 -4.03
CA ILE A 482 5.85 -1.56 -4.72
C ILE A 482 5.97 -0.88 -6.08
N ASP A 483 5.73 -1.64 -7.14
CA ASP A 483 5.85 -1.20 -8.53
C ASP A 483 4.51 -0.65 -9.06
N HIS A 484 3.37 -1.09 -8.50
CA HIS A 484 2.03 -0.67 -8.90
C HIS A 484 1.14 -0.41 -7.69
N TRP A 485 0.61 0.80 -7.60
CA TRP A 485 -0.33 1.18 -6.54
C TRP A 485 -1.77 1.13 -7.06
N LEU A 486 -2.56 0.20 -6.52
CA LEU A 486 -3.95 0.00 -6.88
C LEU A 486 -4.83 0.56 -5.75
N ILE A 487 -5.30 1.78 -5.92
CA ILE A 487 -6.07 2.47 -4.89
C ILE A 487 -7.55 2.49 -5.29
N HIS A 488 -8.43 2.07 -4.36
CA HIS A 488 -9.87 2.15 -4.56
C HIS A 488 -10.30 3.60 -4.87
N PRO A 489 -10.98 3.85 -6.01
CA PRO A 489 -11.35 5.19 -6.45
C PRO A 489 -12.62 5.68 -5.71
N GLY A 490 -12.54 5.82 -4.40
CA GLY A 490 -13.66 6.23 -3.55
C GLY A 490 -14.18 7.66 -3.83
N GLY A 491 -13.37 8.48 -4.49
CA GLY A 491 -13.64 9.86 -4.87
C GLY A 491 -12.33 10.63 -5.05
N ARG A 492 -12.37 11.72 -5.83
CA ARG A 492 -11.17 12.48 -6.17
C ARG A 492 -10.37 12.95 -4.94
N ARG A 493 -11.04 13.44 -3.89
CA ARG A 493 -10.37 13.94 -2.69
C ARG A 493 -9.72 12.79 -1.90
N ILE A 494 -10.34 11.60 -1.87
CA ILE A 494 -9.74 10.41 -1.24
C ILE A 494 -8.46 10.02 -1.97
N LEU A 495 -8.48 9.95 -3.31
CA LEU A 495 -7.28 9.65 -4.08
C LEU A 495 -6.15 10.67 -3.83
N LEU A 496 -6.46 11.96 -3.81
CA LEU A 496 -5.47 13.01 -3.51
C LEU A 496 -4.86 12.85 -2.12
N THR A 497 -5.67 12.69 -1.07
CA THR A 497 -5.17 12.58 0.31
C THR A 497 -4.38 11.28 0.54
N VAL A 498 -4.79 10.18 -0.10
CA VAL A 498 -4.02 8.91 -0.08
C VAL A 498 -2.69 9.08 -0.81
N GLN A 499 -2.69 9.71 -1.98
CA GLN A 499 -1.48 10.00 -2.76
C GLN A 499 -0.48 10.83 -1.95
N GLU A 500 -0.95 11.90 -1.31
CA GLU A 500 -0.14 12.76 -0.44
C GLU A 500 0.39 12.01 0.79
N ALA A 501 -0.46 11.22 1.47
CA ALA A 501 -0.09 10.47 2.66
C ALA A 501 0.98 9.40 2.38
N LEU A 502 0.93 8.78 1.21
CA LEU A 502 1.89 7.75 0.79
C LEU A 502 3.11 8.35 0.07
N GLY A 503 3.09 9.64 -0.28
CA GLY A 503 4.15 10.31 -1.02
C GLY A 503 4.30 9.79 -2.46
N LEU A 504 3.17 9.49 -3.14
CA LEU A 504 3.18 8.93 -4.49
C LEU A 504 3.30 10.03 -5.55
N PRO A 505 3.98 9.76 -6.69
CA PRO A 505 4.01 10.67 -7.84
C PRO A 505 2.62 10.98 -8.40
N ASP A 506 2.49 12.09 -9.13
CA ASP A 506 1.21 12.59 -9.65
C ASP A 506 0.54 11.63 -10.65
N ASP A 507 1.33 10.86 -11.40
CA ASP A 507 0.85 9.91 -12.41
C ASP A 507 0.66 8.48 -11.89
N GLU A 508 1.07 8.20 -10.64
CA GLU A 508 1.02 6.83 -10.10
C GLU A 508 -0.41 6.31 -10.01
N LEU A 509 -1.35 7.15 -9.61
CA LEU A 509 -2.76 6.80 -9.48
C LEU A 509 -3.61 7.10 -10.73
N ALA A 510 -2.98 7.34 -11.90
CA ALA A 510 -3.69 7.70 -13.12
C ALA A 510 -4.82 6.70 -13.47
N ILE A 511 -4.60 5.39 -13.31
CA ILE A 511 -5.63 4.37 -13.57
C ILE A 511 -6.80 4.49 -12.58
N SER A 512 -6.54 4.72 -11.30
CA SER A 512 -7.59 4.93 -10.31
C SER A 512 -8.42 6.19 -10.61
N TYR A 513 -7.78 7.27 -11.07
CA TYR A 513 -8.48 8.48 -11.52
C TYR A 513 -9.29 8.25 -12.79
N ASP A 514 -8.77 7.48 -13.75
CA ASP A 514 -9.49 7.16 -15.00
C ASP A 514 -10.72 6.29 -14.72
N VAL A 515 -10.59 5.26 -13.88
CA VAL A 515 -11.73 4.43 -13.45
C VAL A 515 -12.79 5.28 -12.75
N LEU A 516 -12.38 6.20 -11.86
CA LEU A 516 -13.32 7.15 -11.24
C LEU A 516 -14.00 8.04 -12.30
N ALA A 517 -13.24 8.52 -13.26
CA ALA A 517 -13.76 9.43 -14.29
C ALA A 517 -14.78 8.76 -15.21
N ASP A 518 -14.59 7.51 -15.58
CA ASP A 518 -15.37 6.81 -16.59
C ASP A 518 -16.50 5.95 -16.02
N HIS A 519 -16.38 5.48 -14.75
CA HIS A 519 -17.38 4.60 -14.12
C HIS A 519 -17.99 5.20 -12.85
N GLY A 520 -17.37 6.22 -12.26
CA GLY A 520 -17.67 6.65 -10.89
C GLY A 520 -17.17 5.66 -9.85
N ASN A 521 -17.62 5.84 -8.61
CA ASN A 521 -17.39 4.86 -7.55
C ASN A 521 -18.47 3.78 -7.61
N VAL A 522 -18.16 2.62 -8.17
CA VAL A 522 -19.05 1.47 -8.24
C VAL A 522 -18.93 0.56 -7.00
N GLY A 523 -18.50 1.09 -5.85
CA GLY A 523 -18.32 0.31 -4.62
C GLY A 523 -17.21 -0.72 -4.71
N THR A 524 -17.45 -1.93 -4.20
CA THR A 524 -16.47 -3.02 -4.20
C THR A 524 -15.89 -3.34 -5.58
N PRO A 525 -16.66 -3.39 -6.70
CA PRO A 525 -16.13 -3.65 -8.03
C PRO A 525 -15.02 -2.69 -8.47
N SER A 526 -15.03 -1.43 -8.03
CA SER A 526 -14.10 -0.39 -8.49
C SER A 526 -12.63 -0.79 -8.39
N ILE A 527 -12.22 -1.45 -7.33
CA ILE A 527 -10.82 -1.83 -7.16
C ILE A 527 -10.40 -2.98 -8.09
N PHE A 528 -11.34 -3.84 -8.45
CA PHE A 528 -11.12 -4.87 -9.46
C PHE A 528 -11.03 -4.27 -10.86
N TYR A 529 -11.79 -3.20 -11.16
CA TYR A 529 -11.62 -2.42 -12.39
C TYR A 529 -10.22 -1.81 -12.46
N VAL A 530 -9.74 -1.23 -11.36
CA VAL A 530 -8.37 -0.70 -11.29
C VAL A 530 -7.33 -1.80 -11.53
N LEU A 531 -7.53 -3.01 -10.98
CA LEU A 531 -6.62 -4.15 -11.21
C LEU A 531 -6.64 -4.58 -12.68
N GLU A 532 -7.82 -4.75 -13.28
CA GLU A 532 -7.97 -5.15 -14.68
C GLU A 532 -7.31 -4.12 -15.62
N GLU A 533 -7.60 -2.83 -15.44
CA GLU A 533 -6.99 -1.75 -16.20
C GLU A 533 -5.47 -1.66 -16.01
N THR A 534 -4.98 -1.96 -14.80
CA THR A 534 -3.53 -2.03 -14.54
C THR A 534 -2.90 -3.17 -15.34
N MET A 535 -3.51 -4.35 -15.33
CA MET A 535 -3.03 -5.49 -16.10
C MET A 535 -3.03 -5.21 -17.61
N LEU A 536 -4.08 -4.54 -18.11
CA LEU A 536 -4.23 -4.24 -19.54
C LEU A 536 -3.31 -3.10 -20.01
N ARG A 537 -3.19 -2.02 -19.23
CA ARG A 537 -2.55 -0.77 -19.70
C ARG A 537 -1.09 -0.64 -19.26
N ARG A 538 -0.73 -1.11 -18.05
CA ARG A 538 0.65 -1.11 -17.57
C ARG A 538 1.39 -2.40 -17.89
N ALA A 539 0.66 -3.49 -18.17
CA ALA A 539 1.22 -4.81 -18.48
C ALA A 539 2.37 -5.20 -17.52
N PRO A 540 2.08 -5.36 -16.21
CA PRO A 540 3.11 -5.61 -15.22
C PRO A 540 4.05 -6.75 -15.62
N ALA A 541 5.34 -6.59 -15.35
CA ALA A 541 6.32 -7.63 -15.63
C ALA A 541 6.27 -8.73 -14.55
N SER A 542 6.71 -9.94 -14.89
CA SER A 542 6.80 -11.03 -13.91
C SER A 542 7.74 -10.63 -12.75
N GLY A 543 7.22 -10.73 -11.53
CA GLY A 543 7.88 -10.34 -10.28
C GLY A 543 7.61 -8.91 -9.83
N ASP A 544 6.90 -8.07 -10.63
CA ASP A 544 6.42 -6.77 -10.19
C ASP A 544 5.46 -6.95 -9.00
N ARG A 545 5.47 -6.00 -8.09
CA ARG A 545 4.62 -6.00 -6.89
C ARG A 545 3.57 -4.92 -6.99
N GLY A 546 2.32 -5.33 -6.83
CA GLY A 546 1.18 -4.42 -6.71
C GLY A 546 0.67 -4.37 -5.28
N LEU A 547 0.42 -3.18 -4.75
CA LEU A 547 -0.28 -3.03 -3.48
C LEU A 547 -1.69 -2.48 -3.72
N MET A 548 -2.67 -3.34 -3.48
CA MET A 548 -4.07 -2.97 -3.52
C MET A 548 -4.49 -2.39 -2.17
N ILE A 549 -5.11 -1.21 -2.18
CA ILE A 549 -5.64 -0.53 -0.99
C ILE A 549 -7.13 -0.24 -1.19
N THR A 550 -7.95 -0.75 -0.29
CA THR A 550 -9.39 -0.50 -0.25
C THR A 550 -9.78 0.26 1.01
N ILE A 551 -10.75 1.17 0.91
CA ILE A 551 -11.24 1.97 2.04
C ILE A 551 -12.77 1.93 2.01
N GLY A 552 -13.39 1.56 3.11
CA GLY A 552 -14.84 1.39 3.20
C GLY A 552 -15.43 1.79 4.55
N PRO A 553 -16.71 1.43 4.80
CA PRO A 553 -17.46 1.80 6.00
C PRO A 553 -16.73 1.54 7.32
N GLY A 554 -17.00 2.40 8.30
CA GLY A 554 -16.31 2.41 9.58
C GLY A 554 -14.81 2.63 9.46
N ILE A 555 -14.36 3.34 8.44
CA ILE A 555 -12.99 3.42 7.89
C ILE A 555 -12.27 2.09 8.07
N THR A 556 -12.70 1.12 7.28
CA THR A 556 -12.03 -0.16 7.15
C THR A 556 -11.06 -0.09 5.99
N VAL A 557 -9.77 -0.34 6.25
CA VAL A 557 -8.70 -0.38 5.24
C VAL A 557 -8.35 -1.84 4.96
N GLY A 558 -8.47 -2.25 3.71
CA GLY A 558 -7.96 -3.55 3.25
C GLY A 558 -6.67 -3.34 2.46
N LEU A 559 -5.65 -4.14 2.77
CA LEU A 559 -4.37 -4.18 2.06
C LEU A 559 -4.17 -5.57 1.47
N MET A 560 -3.72 -5.64 0.21
CA MET A 560 -3.40 -6.89 -0.46
C MET A 560 -2.17 -6.70 -1.34
N LEU A 561 -1.13 -7.49 -1.05
CA LEU A 561 0.08 -7.54 -1.87
C LEU A 561 -0.10 -8.58 -2.99
N LEU A 562 0.05 -8.10 -4.21
CA LEU A 562 0.03 -8.91 -5.42
C LEU A 562 1.44 -9.03 -5.97
N VAL A 563 1.76 -10.19 -6.59
CA VAL A 563 2.99 -10.40 -7.36
C VAL A 563 2.58 -10.86 -8.75
N PHE A 564 2.91 -10.07 -9.76
CA PHE A 564 2.54 -10.32 -11.17
C PHE A 564 3.44 -11.32 -11.86
#